data_107b6eb275bbbab07ef325e44bfc1300
#
_entry.id   107b6eb275bbbab07ef325e44bfc1300
#
_cell.length_a   1.000
_cell.length_b   1.000
_cell.length_c   1.000
_cell.angle_alpha   90.00
_cell.angle_beta   90.00
_cell.angle_gamma   90.00
#
_symmetry.space_group_name_H-M   'P 1'
#
loop_
_entity.id
_entity.type
_entity.pdbx_description
1 polymer ?
#
loop_
_entity_poly.entity_id
_entity_poly.type
_entity_poly.pdbx_seq_one_letter_code
_entity_poly.pdbx_strand_id
1 'polypeptide(L)'
;VSGSVNSANLNGHWGEKTHYIADLRGSDYGEKAPESSLCPYGGELATNNYNTKSYTARLQADFHKYLDENENHFLNVSIGAEANSSRYNAYSHTQRGYYDDRGKSFVTDLSPSSFPTYYSSWVQSNVPTITDNLTNLLSAYATATYGYKDYFTLNANTRYDGSNKFGSRSNEKLLPVWSVSGLVDLKTVSGLQLSWLESFSVKGSYGEQGNMLDGQTPVLVLKKGSYSDYRDEMISTVASGGFANPNLKWEKTRSYNLGAMASVFKNSLMINFEYYYKKTSDAFMSKTISDVNGFNTYVVNSGTLRNRGWNVGITATPVKTKDFNWILSGSLSKVTNTMSTLPGQETYELSDFLNGTAVVEG
;
A
#
# COMPACT_ATOMS: atom_id res chain seq x y z
N VAL A 1 -9.26 7.40 22.32
CA VAL A 1 -7.80 7.34 22.11
C VAL A 1 -7.38 5.89 22.13
N SER A 2 -6.58 5.48 21.15
CA SER A 2 -5.98 4.15 21.08
C SER A 2 -4.49 4.26 20.82
N GLY A 3 -3.73 3.29 21.31
CA GLY A 3 -2.31 3.15 21.01
C GLY A 3 -1.98 1.69 20.74
N SER A 4 -1.03 1.44 19.86
CA SER A 4 -0.51 0.10 19.60
C SER A 4 1.01 0.12 19.53
N VAL A 5 1.61 -0.94 20.03
CA VAL A 5 3.04 -1.21 19.88
C VAL A 5 3.16 -2.58 19.24
N ASN A 6 3.78 -2.63 18.08
CA ASN A 6 4.09 -3.87 17.40
C ASN A 6 5.60 -3.98 17.28
N SER A 7 6.18 -5.04 17.84
CA SER A 7 7.62 -5.32 17.74
C SER A 7 7.84 -6.75 17.31
N ALA A 8 8.83 -6.97 16.46
CA ALA A 8 9.28 -8.29 16.11
C ALA A 8 10.79 -8.33 15.97
N ASN A 9 11.35 -9.49 16.33
CA ASN A 9 12.73 -9.84 16.14
C ASN A 9 12.76 -11.04 15.18
N LEU A 10 13.33 -10.82 14.01
CA LEU A 10 13.48 -11.86 13.00
C LEU A 10 14.95 -12.20 12.88
N ASN A 11 15.29 -13.44 13.21
CA ASN A 11 16.64 -13.96 13.08
C ASN A 11 16.63 -15.07 12.03
N GLY A 12 17.44 -14.91 10.99
CA GLY A 12 17.71 -15.95 10.01
C GLY A 12 19.17 -16.34 10.07
N HIS A 13 19.50 -17.62 9.97
CA HIS A 13 20.90 -18.04 9.89
C HIS A 13 21.14 -19.06 8.77
N TRP A 14 22.33 -19.00 8.22
CA TRP A 14 22.89 -19.98 7.32
C TRP A 14 24.01 -20.70 8.04
N GLY A 15 23.81 -21.98 8.32
CA GLY A 15 24.81 -22.79 9.02
C GLY A 15 26.05 -23.06 8.16
N GLU A 16 27.17 -23.33 8.80
CA GLU A 16 28.46 -23.54 8.14
C GLU A 16 28.53 -24.67 7.11
N LYS A 17 27.55 -25.60 7.13
CA LYS A 17 27.45 -26.75 6.21
C LYS A 17 26.58 -26.49 4.99
N THR A 18 26.01 -25.30 4.85
CA THR A 18 25.17 -24.96 3.72
C THR A 18 26.00 -24.62 2.48
N HIS A 19 25.46 -24.90 1.31
CA HIS A 19 26.11 -24.56 0.03
C HIS A 19 26.37 -23.05 -0.08
N TYR A 20 25.46 -22.23 0.40
CA TYR A 20 25.64 -20.77 0.44
C TYR A 20 26.89 -20.35 1.22
N ILE A 21 27.14 -20.98 2.38
CA ILE A 21 28.35 -20.67 3.16
C ILE A 21 29.60 -21.29 2.53
N ALA A 22 29.50 -22.45 1.87
CA ALA A 22 30.60 -23.03 1.12
C ALA A 22 31.05 -22.10 -0.03
N ASP A 23 30.12 -21.51 -0.76
CA ASP A 23 30.38 -20.50 -1.80
C ASP A 23 31.10 -19.26 -1.23
N LEU A 24 30.60 -18.72 -0.10
CA LEU A 24 31.25 -17.59 0.58
C LEU A 24 32.63 -17.95 1.15
N ARG A 25 32.81 -19.18 1.58
CA ARG A 25 34.08 -19.70 2.11
C ARG A 25 35.10 -19.93 1.00
N GLY A 26 34.64 -20.33 -0.18
CA GLY A 26 35.48 -20.77 -1.29
C GLY A 26 36.09 -22.16 -1.09
N SER A 27 35.52 -22.97 -0.21
CA SER A 27 35.89 -24.36 0.06
C SER A 27 34.73 -25.12 0.71
N ASP A 28 34.74 -26.45 0.61
CA ASP A 28 33.74 -27.30 1.24
C ASP A 28 33.86 -27.35 2.77
N TYR A 29 32.79 -27.84 3.42
CA TYR A 29 32.78 -27.99 4.85
C TYR A 29 33.84 -28.99 5.31
N GLY A 30 34.63 -28.56 6.28
CA GLY A 30 35.75 -29.34 6.82
C GLY A 30 37.09 -29.11 6.14
N GLU A 31 37.12 -28.34 5.04
CA GLU A 31 38.34 -27.90 4.39
C GLU A 31 38.84 -26.57 4.96
N LYS A 32 40.12 -26.30 4.76
CA LYS A 32 40.73 -25.02 5.16
C LYS A 32 40.23 -23.90 4.25
N ALA A 33 39.67 -22.85 4.84
CA ALA A 33 39.26 -21.67 4.11
C ALA A 33 40.48 -20.97 3.47
N PRO A 34 40.41 -20.56 2.18
CA PRO A 34 41.45 -19.80 1.52
C PRO A 34 41.51 -18.35 2.03
N GLU A 35 42.62 -17.67 1.78
CA GLU A 35 42.80 -16.25 2.16
C GLU A 35 41.77 -15.31 1.49
N SER A 36 41.22 -15.73 0.35
CA SER A 36 40.14 -15.02 -0.38
C SER A 36 38.76 -15.25 0.18
N SER A 37 38.59 -16.05 1.24
CA SER A 37 37.31 -16.37 1.85
C SER A 37 36.57 -15.12 2.32
N LEU A 38 35.25 -15.07 2.04
CA LEU A 38 34.32 -14.05 2.55
C LEU A 38 33.63 -14.47 3.85
N CYS A 39 33.69 -15.77 4.23
CA CYS A 39 33.19 -16.33 5.49
C CYS A 39 34.11 -17.49 5.94
N PRO A 40 35.29 -17.21 6.49
CA PRO A 40 36.33 -18.22 6.77
C PRO A 40 35.84 -19.32 7.70
N TYR A 41 35.09 -18.99 8.71
CA TYR A 41 34.60 -19.91 9.74
C TYR A 41 33.14 -19.62 10.08
N GLY A 42 32.45 -20.65 10.59
CA GLY A 42 31.06 -20.55 10.97
C GLY A 42 30.10 -20.27 9.80
N GLY A 43 28.96 -19.77 10.13
CA GLY A 43 27.93 -19.38 9.20
C GLY A 43 27.62 -17.87 9.23
N GLU A 44 26.43 -17.52 8.79
CA GLU A 44 25.94 -16.14 8.77
C GLU A 44 24.66 -16.03 9.60
N LEU A 45 24.54 -15.01 10.43
CA LEU A 45 23.35 -14.65 11.19
C LEU A 45 22.84 -13.29 10.74
N ALA A 46 21.65 -13.22 10.19
CA ALA A 46 20.91 -12.00 9.90
C ALA A 46 19.94 -11.69 11.04
N THR A 47 20.04 -10.51 11.61
CA THR A 47 19.19 -10.03 12.68
C THR A 47 18.41 -8.81 12.21
N ASN A 48 17.08 -8.87 12.26
CA ASN A 48 16.19 -7.77 11.95
C ASN A 48 15.24 -7.52 13.14
N ASN A 49 15.42 -6.38 13.77
CA ASN A 49 14.55 -5.93 14.85
C ASN A 49 13.75 -4.73 14.37
N TYR A 50 12.43 -4.77 14.50
CA TYR A 50 11.61 -3.61 14.21
C TYR A 50 10.57 -3.35 15.30
N ASN A 51 10.24 -2.08 15.45
CA ASN A 51 9.26 -1.61 16.41
C ASN A 51 8.42 -0.51 15.74
N THR A 52 7.11 -0.71 15.75
CA THR A 52 6.15 0.30 15.30
C THR A 52 5.32 0.75 16.50
N LYS A 53 5.34 2.04 16.77
CA LYS A 53 4.50 2.68 17.78
C LYS A 53 3.48 3.56 17.08
N SER A 54 2.20 3.29 17.31
CA SER A 54 1.12 4.07 16.69
C SER A 54 0.17 4.58 17.76
N TYR A 55 -0.25 5.82 17.61
CA TYR A 55 -1.23 6.49 18.46
C TYR A 55 -2.32 7.09 17.59
N THR A 56 -3.57 6.86 17.98
CA THR A 56 -4.72 7.48 17.33
C THR A 56 -5.59 8.14 18.37
N ALA A 57 -5.86 9.42 18.18
CA ALA A 57 -6.87 10.16 18.95
C ALA A 57 -7.99 10.56 18.01
N ARG A 58 -9.23 10.24 18.38
CA ARG A 58 -10.43 10.58 17.60
C ARG A 58 -11.45 11.23 18.53
N LEU A 59 -12.04 12.30 18.05
CA LEU A 59 -13.23 12.93 18.62
C LEU A 59 -14.33 12.92 17.58
N GLN A 60 -15.51 12.45 17.94
CA GLN A 60 -16.67 12.35 17.06
C GLN A 60 -17.92 12.76 17.79
N ALA A 61 -18.82 13.44 17.11
CA ALA A 61 -20.18 13.72 17.55
C ALA A 61 -21.16 13.16 16.52
N ASP A 62 -22.15 12.45 17.01
CA ASP A 62 -23.18 11.81 16.20
C ASP A 62 -24.53 12.43 16.53
N PHE A 63 -25.28 12.77 15.50
CA PHE A 63 -26.63 13.29 15.59
C PHE A 63 -27.55 12.40 14.79
N HIS A 64 -28.63 11.96 15.41
CA HIS A 64 -29.70 11.17 14.78
C HIS A 64 -31.05 11.83 15.07
N LYS A 65 -31.87 12.01 14.04
CA LYS A 65 -33.21 12.58 14.18
C LYS A 65 -34.16 12.07 13.09
N TYR A 66 -35.38 11.71 13.51
CA TYR A 66 -36.53 11.68 12.61
C TYR A 66 -37.05 13.09 12.41
N LEU A 67 -37.31 13.49 11.17
CA LEU A 67 -37.71 14.84 10.81
C LEU A 67 -39.24 15.03 10.80
N ASP A 68 -39.99 13.92 10.85
CA ASP A 68 -41.46 13.90 10.87
C ASP A 68 -41.97 12.95 11.96
N GLU A 69 -43.23 13.16 12.38
CA GLU A 69 -43.91 12.36 13.41
C GLU A 69 -44.18 10.91 12.97
N ASN A 70 -44.23 10.66 11.66
CA ASN A 70 -44.46 9.32 11.11
C ASN A 70 -43.16 8.52 10.86
N GLU A 71 -42.00 9.07 11.29
CA GLU A 71 -40.69 8.45 11.13
C GLU A 71 -40.31 8.11 9.69
N ASN A 72 -40.96 8.79 8.71
CA ASN A 72 -40.64 8.56 7.30
C ASN A 72 -39.31 9.15 6.84
N HIS A 73 -38.87 10.20 7.50
CA HIS A 73 -37.66 10.92 7.17
C HIS A 73 -36.66 10.82 8.32
N PHE A 74 -35.53 10.19 8.10
CA PHE A 74 -34.45 10.19 9.08
C PHE A 74 -33.22 10.89 8.56
N LEU A 75 -32.49 11.51 9.48
CA LEU A 75 -31.22 12.15 9.23
C LEU A 75 -30.20 11.68 10.28
N ASN A 76 -29.09 11.12 9.80
CA ASN A 76 -27.91 10.82 10.62
C ASN A 76 -26.75 11.72 10.16
N VAL A 77 -26.13 12.43 11.08
CA VAL A 77 -24.96 13.25 10.80
C VAL A 77 -23.87 12.89 11.81
N SER A 78 -22.68 12.63 11.31
CA SER A 78 -21.48 12.44 12.15
C SER A 78 -20.42 13.43 11.71
N ILE A 79 -19.83 14.11 12.68
CA ILE A 79 -18.69 15.00 12.45
C ILE A 79 -17.55 14.60 13.39
N GLY A 80 -16.31 14.66 12.93
CA GLY A 80 -15.20 14.27 13.75
C GLY A 80 -13.87 14.78 13.27
N ALA A 81 -12.89 14.67 14.18
CA ALA A 81 -11.48 14.91 13.92
C ALA A 81 -10.65 13.74 14.42
N GLU A 82 -9.58 13.45 13.73
CA GLU A 82 -8.67 12.35 14.04
C GLU A 82 -7.23 12.80 13.89
N ALA A 83 -6.40 12.49 14.87
CA ALA A 83 -4.95 12.63 14.79
C ALA A 83 -4.33 11.22 14.91
N ASN A 84 -3.47 10.88 13.96
CA ASN A 84 -2.73 9.63 13.94
C ASN A 84 -1.23 9.93 13.85
N SER A 85 -0.44 9.22 14.66
CA SER A 85 1.02 9.26 14.61
C SER A 85 1.54 7.83 14.62
N SER A 86 2.41 7.49 13.68
CA SER A 86 3.04 6.18 13.59
C SER A 86 4.54 6.34 13.38
N ARG A 87 5.33 5.75 14.27
CA ARG A 87 6.79 5.74 14.17
C ARG A 87 7.28 4.31 13.99
N TYR A 88 7.95 4.07 12.89
CA TYR A 88 8.59 2.81 12.56
C TYR A 88 10.09 2.94 12.75
N ASN A 89 10.65 2.12 13.66
CA ASN A 89 12.08 1.99 13.87
C ASN A 89 12.50 0.58 13.51
N ALA A 90 13.60 0.45 12.73
CA ALA A 90 14.19 -0.84 12.43
C ALA A 90 15.69 -0.80 12.58
N TYR A 91 16.24 -1.93 13.00
CA TYR A 91 17.67 -2.22 13.04
C TYR A 91 17.90 -3.54 12.32
N SER A 92 18.77 -3.53 11.33
CA SER A 92 19.15 -4.70 10.56
C SER A 92 20.66 -4.84 10.53
N HIS A 93 21.15 -6.02 10.82
CA HIS A 93 22.58 -6.34 10.79
C HIS A 93 22.78 -7.81 10.43
N THR A 94 23.78 -8.10 9.61
CA THR A 94 24.20 -9.45 9.27
C THR A 94 25.61 -9.66 9.77
N GLN A 95 25.85 -10.75 10.49
CA GLN A 95 27.15 -11.11 11.04
C GLN A 95 27.60 -12.47 10.53
N ARG A 96 28.87 -12.58 10.17
CA ARG A 96 29.52 -13.83 9.76
C ARG A 96 30.37 -14.39 10.87
N GLY A 97 30.65 -15.68 10.80
CA GLY A 97 31.37 -16.40 11.85
C GLY A 97 30.45 -16.96 12.93
N TYR A 98 29.16 -17.11 12.65
CA TYR A 98 28.15 -17.58 13.60
C TYR A 98 28.08 -19.11 13.69
N TYR A 99 28.02 -19.62 14.91
CA TYR A 99 27.79 -21.04 15.22
C TYR A 99 26.51 -21.22 16.05
N ASP A 100 25.49 -21.80 15.45
CA ASP A 100 24.23 -22.10 16.14
C ASP A 100 24.36 -23.25 17.13
N ASP A 101 25.15 -24.26 16.78
CA ASP A 101 25.38 -25.50 17.54
C ASP A 101 26.46 -25.39 18.61
N ARG A 102 27.20 -24.29 18.66
CA ARG A 102 28.30 -24.03 19.62
C ARG A 102 27.96 -22.90 20.57
N GLY A 103 26.81 -22.99 21.22
CA GLY A 103 26.35 -22.00 22.19
C GLY A 103 25.94 -20.67 21.58
N LYS A 104 25.58 -20.63 20.31
CA LYS A 104 25.18 -19.41 19.57
C LYS A 104 26.26 -18.35 19.63
N SER A 105 27.48 -18.75 19.40
CA SER A 105 28.70 -17.92 19.51
C SER A 105 29.19 -17.44 18.15
N PHE A 106 30.06 -16.46 18.16
CA PHE A 106 30.76 -15.96 16.99
C PHE A 106 32.24 -16.21 17.09
N VAL A 107 32.91 -16.37 15.94
CA VAL A 107 34.35 -16.39 15.86
C VAL A 107 34.88 -14.97 16.07
N THR A 108 35.79 -14.80 16.98
CA THR A 108 36.37 -13.51 17.36
C THR A 108 37.86 -13.33 16.96
N ASP A 109 38.57 -14.46 16.73
CA ASP A 109 40.03 -14.44 16.58
C ASP A 109 40.46 -14.63 15.12
N LEU A 110 39.86 -13.88 14.20
CA LEU A 110 40.31 -13.83 12.81
C LEU A 110 41.40 -12.78 12.63
N SER A 111 42.54 -13.22 12.08
CA SER A 111 43.64 -12.29 11.75
C SER A 111 43.42 -11.63 10.40
N PRO A 112 43.54 -10.30 10.29
CA PRO A 112 43.50 -9.60 9.00
C PRO A 112 44.52 -10.11 7.99
N SER A 113 45.69 -10.56 8.48
CA SER A 113 46.76 -11.12 7.65
C SER A 113 46.40 -12.50 7.08
N SER A 114 45.61 -13.30 7.81
CA SER A 114 45.18 -14.63 7.35
C SER A 114 44.00 -14.60 6.39
N PHE A 115 43.12 -13.60 6.51
CA PHE A 115 41.90 -13.44 5.70
C PHE A 115 41.71 -11.99 5.25
N PRO A 116 42.60 -11.47 4.40
CA PRO A 116 42.57 -10.06 3.98
C PRO A 116 41.27 -9.69 3.23
N THR A 117 40.74 -10.62 2.42
CA THR A 117 39.48 -10.41 1.66
C THR A 117 38.27 -10.31 2.59
N TYR A 118 38.19 -11.12 3.62
CA TYR A 118 37.14 -11.02 4.64
C TYR A 118 37.09 -9.65 5.29
N TYR A 119 38.30 -9.13 5.68
CA TYR A 119 38.35 -7.82 6.30
C TYR A 119 38.04 -6.68 5.36
N SER A 120 38.61 -6.66 4.17
CA SER A 120 38.44 -5.57 3.20
C SER A 120 37.04 -5.53 2.62
N SER A 121 36.45 -6.69 2.29
CA SER A 121 35.16 -6.78 1.60
C SER A 121 33.97 -6.91 2.54
N TRP A 122 34.16 -7.40 3.76
CA TRP A 122 33.06 -7.62 4.70
C TRP A 122 33.18 -6.76 5.96
N VAL A 123 34.22 -6.92 6.76
CA VAL A 123 34.30 -6.25 8.08
C VAL A 123 34.24 -4.73 7.94
N GLN A 124 34.97 -4.16 6.96
CA GLN A 124 34.99 -2.71 6.73
C GLN A 124 33.69 -2.17 6.16
N SER A 125 32.94 -2.96 5.39
CA SER A 125 31.70 -2.55 4.73
C SER A 125 30.42 -2.93 5.48
N ASN A 126 30.51 -3.87 6.42
CA ASN A 126 29.35 -4.41 7.14
C ASN A 126 28.90 -3.47 8.26
N VAL A 127 28.10 -2.49 7.88
CA VAL A 127 27.53 -1.49 8.79
C VAL A 127 26.06 -1.80 9.03
N PRO A 128 25.61 -1.81 10.29
CA PRO A 128 24.19 -1.95 10.61
C PRO A 128 23.34 -0.88 9.91
N THR A 129 22.15 -1.28 9.45
CA THR A 129 21.16 -0.37 8.89
C THR A 129 20.17 0.04 9.96
N ILE A 130 19.96 1.34 10.13
CA ILE A 130 18.99 1.92 11.03
C ILE A 130 17.96 2.66 10.19
N THR A 131 16.68 2.35 10.43
CA THR A 131 15.55 3.06 9.81
C THR A 131 14.71 3.72 10.90
N ASP A 132 14.35 4.98 10.74
CA ASP A 132 13.45 5.73 11.64
C ASP A 132 12.50 6.58 10.79
N ASN A 133 11.27 6.12 10.66
CA ASN A 133 10.25 6.76 9.85
C ASN A 133 9.09 7.23 10.74
N LEU A 134 8.78 8.52 10.70
CA LEU A 134 7.65 9.12 11.40
C LEU A 134 6.60 9.58 10.38
N THR A 135 5.38 9.08 10.56
CA THR A 135 4.21 9.52 9.80
C THR A 135 3.19 10.12 10.74
N ASN A 136 2.81 11.36 10.49
CA ASN A 136 1.75 12.05 11.20
C ASN A 136 0.62 12.37 10.22
N LEU A 137 -0.62 12.12 10.64
CA LEU A 137 -1.84 12.42 9.90
C LEU A 137 -2.77 13.20 10.81
N LEU A 138 -3.35 14.27 10.30
CA LEU A 138 -4.44 15.02 10.93
C LEU A 138 -5.60 15.05 9.96
N SER A 139 -6.78 14.69 10.42
CA SER A 139 -7.98 14.56 9.59
C SER A 139 -9.18 15.21 10.25
N ALA A 140 -10.03 15.81 9.43
CA ALA A 140 -11.39 16.21 9.81
C ALA A 140 -12.38 15.58 8.84
N TYR A 141 -13.51 15.09 9.32
CA TYR A 141 -14.49 14.42 8.49
C TYR A 141 -15.92 14.74 8.91
N ALA A 142 -16.81 14.64 7.93
CA ALA A 142 -18.25 14.69 8.14
C ALA A 142 -18.94 13.65 7.26
N THR A 143 -19.97 13.02 7.81
CA THR A 143 -20.84 12.10 7.08
C THR A 143 -22.29 12.50 7.33
N ALA A 144 -23.13 12.39 6.29
CA ALA A 144 -24.56 12.61 6.41
C ALA A 144 -25.30 11.50 5.67
N THR A 145 -26.29 10.88 6.33
CA THR A 145 -27.18 9.91 5.73
C THR A 145 -28.61 10.41 5.90
N TYR A 146 -29.29 10.56 4.79
CA TYR A 146 -30.71 10.86 4.76
C TYR A 146 -31.47 9.66 4.20
N GLY A 147 -32.50 9.25 4.88
CA GLY A 147 -33.43 8.21 4.41
C GLY A 147 -34.85 8.73 4.34
N TYR A 148 -35.58 8.26 3.34
CA TYR A 148 -37.00 8.49 3.19
C TYR A 148 -37.71 7.19 3.08
N LYS A 149 -38.48 6.86 4.10
CA LYS A 149 -39.09 5.55 4.31
C LYS A 149 -38.00 4.47 4.13
N ASP A 150 -38.34 3.28 3.79
CA ASP A 150 -37.38 2.20 3.63
C ASP A 150 -36.88 2.03 2.19
N TYR A 151 -37.23 2.92 1.27
CA TYR A 151 -36.96 2.75 -0.16
C TYR A 151 -36.02 3.78 -0.76
N PHE A 152 -35.64 4.82 -0.04
CA PHE A 152 -34.68 5.79 -0.52
C PHE A 152 -33.64 6.10 0.54
N THR A 153 -32.34 6.03 0.18
CA THR A 153 -31.24 6.42 1.07
C THR A 153 -30.23 7.23 0.27
N LEU A 154 -29.82 8.37 0.80
CA LEU A 154 -28.77 9.23 0.28
C LEU A 154 -27.66 9.36 1.33
N ASN A 155 -26.41 9.12 0.93
CA ASN A 155 -25.25 9.31 1.78
C ASN A 155 -24.29 10.33 1.16
N ALA A 156 -23.77 11.21 1.98
CA ALA A 156 -22.69 12.14 1.62
C ALA A 156 -21.59 12.05 2.67
N ASN A 157 -20.34 11.93 2.21
CA ASN A 157 -19.18 11.80 3.07
C ASN A 157 -18.12 12.77 2.59
N THR A 158 -17.42 13.41 3.52
CA THR A 158 -16.24 14.22 3.21
C THR A 158 -15.19 14.05 4.29
N ARG A 159 -13.92 14.07 3.88
CA ARG A 159 -12.77 14.00 4.76
C ARG A 159 -11.65 14.86 4.21
N TYR A 160 -11.01 15.60 5.09
CA TYR A 160 -9.81 16.36 4.80
C TYR A 160 -8.65 15.73 5.56
N ASP A 161 -7.62 15.31 4.84
CA ASP A 161 -6.44 14.65 5.40
C ASP A 161 -5.19 15.48 5.14
N GLY A 162 -4.43 15.78 6.19
CA GLY A 162 -3.12 16.41 6.14
C GLY A 162 -2.03 15.46 6.62
N SER A 163 -0.85 15.46 5.96
CA SER A 163 0.26 14.60 6.30
C SER A 163 1.59 15.34 6.28
N ASN A 164 2.54 14.92 7.13
CA ASN A 164 3.92 15.39 7.10
C ASN A 164 4.74 14.84 5.89
N LYS A 165 4.15 13.92 5.10
CA LYS A 165 4.78 13.33 3.92
C LYS A 165 4.67 14.20 2.65
N PHE A 166 3.95 15.33 2.70
CA PHE A 166 3.80 16.21 1.54
C PHE A 166 4.89 17.26 1.42
N GLY A 167 5.15 17.64 0.17
CA GLY A 167 6.11 18.70 -0.17
C GLY A 167 5.74 20.05 0.43
N SER A 168 6.74 20.80 0.88
CA SER A 168 6.54 22.14 1.47
C SER A 168 5.93 23.14 0.49
N ARG A 169 6.12 22.92 -0.81
CA ARG A 169 5.59 23.76 -1.91
C ARG A 169 4.28 23.23 -2.50
N SER A 170 3.82 22.05 -2.09
CA SER A 170 2.54 21.54 -2.56
C SER A 170 1.40 22.41 -2.04
N ASN A 171 0.61 22.97 -2.94
CA ASN A 171 -0.63 23.67 -2.61
C ASN A 171 -1.72 22.69 -2.14
N GLU A 172 -1.48 21.40 -2.25
CA GLU A 172 -2.41 20.31 -1.97
C GLU A 172 -2.02 19.53 -0.71
N LYS A 173 -1.58 20.22 0.34
CA LYS A 173 -1.28 19.61 1.64
C LYS A 173 -2.51 18.95 2.29
N LEU A 174 -3.68 19.50 1.97
CA LEU A 174 -4.97 19.00 2.41
C LEU A 174 -5.77 18.61 1.17
N LEU A 175 -6.04 17.33 0.99
CA LEU A 175 -6.91 16.85 -0.07
C LEU A 175 -8.30 16.56 0.49
N PRO A 176 -9.35 17.19 -0.04
CA PRO A 176 -10.71 16.77 0.25
C PRO A 176 -10.99 15.43 -0.45
N VAL A 177 -11.25 14.42 0.34
CA VAL A 177 -11.81 13.15 -0.11
C VAL A 177 -13.31 13.20 0.15
N TRP A 178 -14.11 12.91 -0.86
CA TRP A 178 -15.55 12.99 -0.71
C TRP A 178 -16.29 11.98 -1.58
N SER A 179 -17.48 11.60 -1.17
CA SER A 179 -18.37 10.77 -1.96
C SER A 179 -19.82 11.07 -1.67
N VAL A 180 -20.65 10.87 -2.69
CA VAL A 180 -22.09 10.86 -2.59
C VAL A 180 -22.60 9.54 -3.15
N SER A 181 -23.54 8.90 -2.47
CA SER A 181 -24.16 7.67 -2.94
C SER A 181 -25.65 7.65 -2.63
N GLY A 182 -26.42 7.08 -3.54
CA GLY A 182 -27.85 6.90 -3.39
C GLY A 182 -28.26 5.47 -3.66
N LEU A 183 -29.30 5.04 -2.96
CA LEU A 183 -29.98 3.76 -3.17
C LEU A 183 -31.47 4.03 -3.25
N VAL A 184 -32.14 3.39 -4.22
CA VAL A 184 -33.56 3.44 -4.40
C VAL A 184 -34.10 2.03 -4.60
N ASP A 185 -35.12 1.63 -3.82
CA ASP A 185 -35.90 0.45 -4.10
C ASP A 185 -37.01 0.80 -5.10
N LEU A 186 -36.75 0.48 -6.36
CA LEU A 186 -37.64 0.80 -7.47
C LEU A 186 -38.92 0.01 -7.44
N LYS A 187 -38.95 -1.20 -6.88
CA LYS A 187 -40.20 -1.97 -6.74
C LYS A 187 -41.19 -1.24 -5.83
N THR A 188 -40.70 -0.82 -4.67
CA THR A 188 -41.52 -0.11 -3.68
C THR A 188 -41.98 1.26 -4.20
N VAL A 189 -41.08 2.04 -4.80
CA VAL A 189 -41.38 3.39 -5.33
C VAL A 189 -42.36 3.35 -6.49
N SER A 190 -42.21 2.41 -7.41
CA SER A 190 -43.06 2.30 -8.60
C SER A 190 -44.42 1.68 -8.34
N GLY A 191 -44.62 1.08 -7.16
CA GLY A 191 -45.83 0.34 -6.84
C GLY A 191 -46.05 -0.92 -7.69
N LEU A 192 -44.99 -1.44 -8.32
CA LEU A 192 -45.02 -2.62 -9.17
C LEU A 192 -45.45 -3.87 -8.35
N GLN A 193 -46.64 -4.35 -8.60
CA GLN A 193 -47.19 -5.56 -7.97
C GLN A 193 -46.93 -6.80 -8.84
N LEU A 194 -45.66 -7.06 -9.14
CA LEU A 194 -45.23 -8.27 -9.85
C LEU A 194 -45.00 -9.38 -8.84
N SER A 195 -45.80 -10.41 -8.87
CA SER A 195 -45.76 -11.52 -7.89
C SER A 195 -44.46 -12.33 -7.92
N TRP A 196 -43.72 -12.27 -9.01
CA TRP A 196 -42.43 -12.94 -9.17
C TRP A 196 -41.23 -12.09 -8.75
N LEU A 197 -41.38 -10.75 -8.60
CA LEU A 197 -40.33 -9.82 -8.22
C LEU A 197 -40.48 -9.45 -6.74
N GLU A 198 -39.54 -9.87 -5.91
CA GLU A 198 -39.54 -9.57 -4.47
C GLU A 198 -38.92 -8.21 -4.16
N SER A 199 -37.79 -7.89 -4.78
CA SER A 199 -37.11 -6.59 -4.65
C SER A 199 -36.39 -6.22 -5.93
N PHE A 200 -36.35 -4.93 -6.22
CA PHE A 200 -35.52 -4.38 -7.29
C PHE A 200 -34.96 -3.02 -6.84
N SER A 201 -33.67 -2.97 -6.57
CA SER A 201 -33.01 -1.75 -6.13
C SER A 201 -31.90 -1.35 -7.07
N VAL A 202 -31.69 -0.04 -7.18
CA VAL A 202 -30.60 0.57 -7.93
C VAL A 202 -29.80 1.44 -6.97
N LYS A 203 -28.48 1.32 -7.04
CA LYS A 203 -27.54 2.13 -6.28
C LYS A 203 -26.59 2.86 -7.23
N GLY A 204 -26.24 4.09 -6.89
CA GLY A 204 -25.25 4.86 -7.60
C GLY A 204 -24.30 5.55 -6.61
N SER A 205 -23.04 5.68 -6.97
CA SER A 205 -22.11 6.48 -6.19
C SER A 205 -21.11 7.23 -7.07
N TYR A 206 -20.73 8.39 -6.60
CA TYR A 206 -19.68 9.21 -7.18
C TYR A 206 -18.81 9.78 -6.06
N GLY A 207 -17.50 9.79 -6.27
CA GLY A 207 -16.59 10.37 -5.28
C GLY A 207 -15.17 10.53 -5.79
N GLU A 208 -14.41 11.25 -5.01
CA GLU A 208 -12.98 11.48 -5.23
C GLU A 208 -12.20 11.05 -3.98
N GLN A 209 -11.13 10.29 -4.18
CA GLN A 209 -10.22 9.86 -3.13
C GLN A 209 -8.78 10.18 -3.52
N GLY A 210 -7.96 10.48 -2.51
CA GLY A 210 -6.54 10.65 -2.67
C GLY A 210 -5.75 9.42 -2.23
N ASN A 211 -4.58 9.25 -2.82
CA ASN A 211 -3.59 8.27 -2.41
C ASN A 211 -2.22 8.93 -2.30
N MET A 212 -1.39 8.41 -1.42
CA MET A 212 -0.06 8.92 -1.09
C MET A 212 0.98 7.83 -1.33
N LEU A 213 2.10 8.18 -1.95
CA LEU A 213 3.19 7.24 -2.17
C LEU A 213 4.06 7.13 -0.91
N ASP A 214 4.21 5.91 -0.42
CA ASP A 214 5.15 5.61 0.65
C ASP A 214 6.60 5.57 0.14
N GLY A 215 7.55 5.95 1.02
CA GLY A 215 8.97 5.90 0.71
C GLY A 215 9.52 7.09 -0.09
N GLN A 216 8.68 8.04 -0.50
CA GLN A 216 9.12 9.29 -1.10
C GLN A 216 9.13 10.41 -0.05
N THR A 217 10.08 11.35 -0.21
CA THR A 217 10.21 12.46 0.71
C THR A 217 10.11 13.79 -0.02
N PRO A 218 9.42 14.78 0.56
CA PRO A 218 9.39 16.14 0.01
C PRO A 218 10.70 16.92 0.23
N VAL A 219 11.56 16.43 1.11
CA VAL A 219 12.81 17.08 1.52
C VAL A 219 14.02 16.28 1.08
N LEU A 220 15.14 16.98 0.90
CA LEU A 220 16.40 16.33 0.59
C LEU A 220 16.89 15.51 1.79
N VAL A 221 17.15 14.22 1.57
CA VAL A 221 17.72 13.32 2.57
C VAL A 221 19.16 12.97 2.19
N LEU A 222 20.08 13.37 3.03
CA LEU A 222 21.50 13.05 2.89
C LEU A 222 21.86 11.86 3.78
N LYS A 223 22.72 11.01 3.29
CA LYS A 223 23.36 9.92 4.05
C LYS A 223 24.88 10.08 4.01
N LYS A 224 25.56 9.50 4.98
CA LYS A 224 26.99 9.38 4.96
C LYS A 224 27.40 8.58 3.71
N GLY A 225 28.22 9.16 2.87
CA GLY A 225 28.79 8.54 1.68
C GLY A 225 30.15 7.90 1.96
N SER A 226 30.95 7.74 0.91
CA SER A 226 32.30 7.21 1.00
C SER A 226 33.31 8.29 1.43
N TYR A 227 34.43 7.84 1.95
CA TYR A 227 35.58 8.70 2.16
C TYR A 227 36.14 9.14 0.80
N SER A 228 36.46 10.42 0.67
CA SER A 228 37.08 10.97 -0.53
C SER A 228 38.58 11.23 -0.26
N ASP A 229 39.42 10.43 -0.85
CA ASP A 229 40.88 10.60 -0.73
C ASP A 229 41.35 11.97 -1.26
N TYR A 230 40.65 12.50 -2.25
CA TYR A 230 40.93 13.83 -2.82
C TYR A 230 40.66 14.98 -1.86
N ARG A 231 39.61 14.85 -1.01
CA ARG A 231 39.22 15.89 -0.05
C ARG A 231 39.64 15.60 1.38
N ASP A 232 40.17 14.40 1.62
CA ASP A 232 40.53 13.89 2.95
C ASP A 232 39.37 13.99 3.97
N GLU A 233 38.14 13.72 3.47
CA GLU A 233 36.93 13.82 4.29
C GLU A 233 35.83 12.81 3.86
N MET A 234 34.91 12.54 4.77
CA MET A 234 33.67 11.79 4.45
C MET A 234 32.70 12.71 3.72
N ILE A 235 32.36 12.34 2.49
CA ILE A 235 31.34 13.06 1.72
C ILE A 235 29.94 12.57 2.05
N SER A 236 28.99 13.49 2.05
CA SER A 236 27.57 13.17 2.12
C SER A 236 27.02 12.92 0.73
N THR A 237 26.21 11.88 0.60
CA THR A 237 25.53 11.54 -0.64
C THR A 237 24.01 11.61 -0.45
N VAL A 238 23.26 11.86 -1.51
CA VAL A 238 21.81 11.79 -1.46
C VAL A 238 21.39 10.33 -1.34
N ALA A 239 20.52 10.03 -0.39
CA ALA A 239 19.95 8.69 -0.25
C ALA A 239 19.13 8.33 -1.50
N SER A 240 19.06 7.05 -1.86
CA SER A 240 18.16 6.58 -2.92
C SER A 240 16.72 6.99 -2.57
N GLY A 241 16.01 7.65 -3.50
CA GLY A 241 14.70 8.24 -3.21
C GLY A 241 14.73 9.49 -2.33
N GLY A 242 15.91 9.96 -1.90
CA GLY A 242 16.09 11.10 -1.00
C GLY A 242 16.22 12.46 -1.69
N PHE A 243 16.00 12.55 -3.00
CA PHE A 243 15.96 13.84 -3.72
C PHE A 243 14.69 14.61 -3.35
N ALA A 244 14.86 15.89 -3.07
CA ALA A 244 13.74 16.76 -2.75
C ALA A 244 12.71 16.79 -3.89
N ASN A 245 11.46 16.46 -3.59
CA ASN A 245 10.33 16.67 -4.50
C ASN A 245 9.29 17.60 -3.88
N PRO A 246 9.55 18.93 -3.87
CA PRO A 246 8.65 19.88 -3.25
C PRO A 246 7.29 20.00 -3.96
N ASN A 247 7.18 19.48 -5.18
CA ASN A 247 5.95 19.47 -5.97
C ASN A 247 5.16 18.15 -5.81
N LEU A 248 5.61 17.25 -4.95
CA LEU A 248 4.91 16.01 -4.67
C LEU A 248 3.51 16.32 -4.12
N LYS A 249 2.51 15.72 -4.73
CA LYS A 249 1.09 15.87 -4.39
C LYS A 249 0.36 14.54 -4.38
N TRP A 250 -0.88 14.54 -3.94
CA TRP A 250 -1.72 13.35 -3.94
C TRP A 250 -2.06 12.88 -5.36
N GLU A 251 -2.13 11.56 -5.54
CA GLU A 251 -2.89 10.98 -6.65
C GLU A 251 -4.38 11.20 -6.39
N LYS A 252 -5.15 11.56 -7.41
CA LYS A 252 -6.60 11.79 -7.33
C LYS A 252 -7.34 10.73 -8.13
N THR A 253 -8.15 9.92 -7.46
CA THR A 253 -8.98 8.92 -8.11
C THR A 253 -10.45 9.30 -8.02
N ARG A 254 -11.07 9.59 -9.16
CA ARG A 254 -12.51 9.76 -9.31
C ARG A 254 -13.16 8.44 -9.67
N SER A 255 -14.20 8.09 -8.92
CA SER A 255 -14.89 6.82 -9.06
C SER A 255 -16.37 7.04 -9.31
N TYR A 256 -16.90 6.34 -10.31
CA TYR A 256 -18.33 6.25 -10.62
C TYR A 256 -18.71 4.79 -10.49
N ASN A 257 -19.74 4.50 -9.70
CA ASN A 257 -20.27 3.15 -9.56
C ASN A 257 -21.78 3.19 -9.76
N LEU A 258 -22.27 2.21 -10.51
CA LEU A 258 -23.69 1.96 -10.72
C LEU A 258 -23.95 0.48 -10.44
N GLY A 259 -24.95 0.19 -9.62
CA GLY A 259 -25.33 -1.17 -9.29
C GLY A 259 -26.83 -1.36 -9.35
N ALA A 260 -27.26 -2.56 -9.71
CA ALA A 260 -28.63 -3.00 -9.67
C ALA A 260 -28.70 -4.37 -9.00
N MET A 261 -29.69 -4.54 -8.12
CA MET A 261 -29.97 -5.80 -7.43
C MET A 261 -31.41 -6.18 -7.60
N ALA A 262 -31.66 -7.41 -8.00
CA ALA A 262 -33.00 -7.97 -8.12
C ALA A 262 -33.09 -9.28 -7.36
N SER A 263 -34.21 -9.47 -6.65
CA SER A 263 -34.56 -10.73 -6.04
C SER A 263 -35.90 -11.16 -6.59
N VAL A 264 -35.98 -12.39 -7.11
CA VAL A 264 -37.14 -12.92 -7.78
C VAL A 264 -37.53 -14.31 -7.27
N PHE A 265 -38.76 -14.74 -7.55
CA PHE A 265 -39.28 -16.06 -7.23
C PHE A 265 -39.19 -16.39 -5.73
N LYS A 266 -39.73 -15.54 -4.87
CA LYS A 266 -39.67 -15.68 -3.41
C LYS A 266 -38.23 -15.80 -2.87
N ASN A 267 -37.35 -14.97 -3.39
CA ASN A 267 -35.94 -14.95 -3.10
C ASN A 267 -35.18 -16.22 -3.52
N SER A 268 -35.74 -17.03 -4.42
CA SER A 268 -35.03 -18.21 -4.93
C SER A 268 -33.94 -17.86 -5.95
N LEU A 269 -33.99 -16.67 -6.54
CA LEU A 269 -32.92 -16.18 -7.43
C LEU A 269 -32.64 -14.73 -7.12
N MET A 270 -31.38 -14.44 -6.80
CA MET A 270 -30.82 -13.11 -6.58
C MET A 270 -29.80 -12.81 -7.67
N ILE A 271 -29.92 -11.65 -8.28
CA ILE A 271 -28.99 -11.15 -9.31
C ILE A 271 -28.44 -9.80 -8.83
N ASN A 272 -27.15 -9.66 -8.88
CA ASN A 272 -26.44 -8.42 -8.59
C ASN A 272 -25.61 -8.04 -9.81
N PHE A 273 -25.77 -6.82 -10.29
CA PHE A 273 -24.96 -6.24 -11.37
C PHE A 273 -24.28 -4.98 -10.85
N GLU A 274 -22.99 -4.83 -11.13
CA GLU A 274 -22.23 -3.63 -10.79
C GLU A 274 -21.37 -3.24 -11.99
N TYR A 275 -21.39 -1.95 -12.31
CA TYR A 275 -20.49 -1.32 -13.26
C TYR A 275 -19.71 -0.21 -12.54
N TYR A 276 -18.42 -0.13 -12.80
CA TYR A 276 -17.58 0.94 -12.27
C TYR A 276 -16.66 1.54 -13.33
N TYR A 277 -16.38 2.82 -13.15
CA TYR A 277 -15.37 3.56 -13.87
C TYR A 277 -14.54 4.37 -12.87
N LYS A 278 -13.20 4.18 -12.90
CA LYS A 278 -12.26 4.92 -12.06
C LYS A 278 -11.23 5.60 -12.96
N LYS A 279 -10.99 6.90 -12.70
CA LYS A 279 -9.94 7.67 -13.34
C LYS A 279 -8.99 8.19 -12.26
N THR A 280 -7.75 7.74 -12.28
CA THR A 280 -6.67 8.27 -11.45
C THR A 280 -5.89 9.29 -12.26
N SER A 281 -5.80 10.50 -11.77
CA SER A 281 -4.95 11.58 -12.28
C SER A 281 -3.82 11.86 -11.31
N ASP A 282 -2.76 12.51 -11.81
CA ASP A 282 -1.56 12.79 -11.01
C ASP A 282 -0.92 11.52 -10.40
N ALA A 283 -1.06 10.37 -11.09
CA ALA A 283 -0.49 9.11 -10.63
C ALA A 283 1.03 9.22 -10.55
N PHE A 284 1.60 8.61 -9.53
CA PHE A 284 3.05 8.57 -9.35
C PHE A 284 3.70 7.74 -10.44
N MET A 285 4.69 8.33 -11.09
CA MET A 285 5.45 7.68 -12.14
C MET A 285 6.93 7.98 -11.98
N SER A 286 7.76 6.98 -12.23
CA SER A 286 9.20 7.17 -12.36
C SER A 286 9.49 7.72 -13.75
N LYS A 287 10.10 8.89 -13.81
CA LYS A 287 10.55 9.54 -15.04
C LYS A 287 12.06 9.38 -15.17
N THR A 288 12.50 8.91 -16.34
CA THR A 288 13.92 8.90 -16.67
C THR A 288 14.39 10.32 -16.94
N ILE A 289 15.50 10.70 -16.33
CA ILE A 289 16.13 11.99 -16.48
C ILE A 289 17.61 11.80 -16.82
N SER A 290 18.26 12.85 -17.33
CA SER A 290 19.67 12.78 -17.70
C SER A 290 20.57 12.53 -16.49
N ASP A 291 21.56 11.65 -16.63
CA ASP A 291 22.58 11.30 -15.61
C ASP A 291 23.42 12.51 -15.18
N VAL A 292 23.42 13.62 -15.92
CA VAL A 292 24.05 14.89 -15.51
C VAL A 292 23.52 15.41 -14.18
N ASN A 293 22.28 14.99 -13.79
CA ASN A 293 21.69 15.33 -12.49
C ASN A 293 22.25 14.48 -11.32
N GLY A 294 23.12 13.49 -11.60
CA GLY A 294 23.66 12.58 -10.60
C GLY A 294 22.72 11.41 -10.24
N PHE A 295 21.58 11.29 -10.93
CA PHE A 295 20.63 10.19 -10.85
C PHE A 295 19.82 10.15 -12.14
N ASN A 296 19.31 8.97 -12.51
CA ASN A 296 18.65 8.72 -13.79
C ASN A 296 17.13 8.54 -13.69
N THR A 297 16.57 8.53 -12.49
CA THR A 297 15.12 8.40 -12.28
C THR A 297 14.62 9.38 -11.23
N TYR A 298 13.43 9.92 -11.47
CA TYR A 298 12.78 10.86 -10.56
C TYR A 298 11.27 10.62 -10.54
N VAL A 299 10.68 10.53 -9.35
CA VAL A 299 9.24 10.31 -9.22
C VAL A 299 8.47 11.62 -9.39
N VAL A 300 7.49 11.61 -10.27
CA VAL A 300 6.63 12.77 -10.58
C VAL A 300 5.16 12.38 -10.56
N ASN A 301 4.28 13.36 -10.33
CA ASN A 301 2.84 13.20 -10.45
C ASN A 301 2.41 13.55 -11.88
N SER A 302 2.49 12.62 -12.82
CA SER A 302 2.16 12.89 -14.23
C SER A 302 1.29 11.81 -14.89
N GLY A 303 1.08 10.69 -14.25
CA GLY A 303 0.33 9.56 -14.79
C GLY A 303 -1.18 9.81 -14.82
N THR A 304 -1.84 9.20 -15.80
CA THR A 304 -3.30 9.08 -15.84
C THR A 304 -3.68 7.64 -16.14
N LEU A 305 -4.37 7.00 -15.19
CA LEU A 305 -4.89 5.64 -15.34
C LEU A 305 -6.41 5.67 -15.42
N ARG A 306 -6.98 4.75 -16.21
CA ARG A 306 -8.42 4.53 -16.33
C ARG A 306 -8.70 3.05 -16.12
N ASN A 307 -9.57 2.78 -15.16
CA ASN A 307 -10.03 1.42 -14.84
C ASN A 307 -11.53 1.38 -15.02
N ARG A 308 -12.03 0.46 -15.83
CA ARG A 308 -13.47 0.21 -16.00
C ARG A 308 -13.73 -1.27 -15.91
N GLY A 309 -14.84 -1.60 -15.33
CA GLY A 309 -15.21 -3.00 -15.22
C GLY A 309 -16.66 -3.18 -14.83
N TRP A 310 -17.10 -4.41 -14.92
CA TRP A 310 -18.39 -4.85 -14.46
C TRP A 310 -18.29 -6.19 -13.74
N ASN A 311 -19.26 -6.42 -12.86
CA ASN A 311 -19.40 -7.66 -12.11
C ASN A 311 -20.87 -8.07 -12.12
N VAL A 312 -21.13 -9.35 -12.41
CA VAL A 312 -22.43 -9.98 -12.29
C VAL A 312 -22.31 -11.11 -11.28
N GLY A 313 -23.13 -11.05 -10.24
CA GLY A 313 -23.27 -12.12 -9.26
C GLY A 313 -24.67 -12.73 -9.35
N ILE A 314 -24.75 -14.04 -9.32
CA ILE A 314 -26.01 -14.78 -9.33
C ILE A 314 -25.98 -15.76 -8.17
N THR A 315 -27.02 -15.74 -7.34
CA THR A 315 -27.26 -16.74 -6.31
C THR A 315 -28.65 -17.33 -6.50
N ALA A 316 -28.71 -18.64 -6.69
CA ALA A 316 -29.93 -19.38 -6.86
C ALA A 316 -30.10 -20.40 -5.74
N THR A 317 -31.34 -20.55 -5.27
CA THR A 317 -31.77 -21.58 -4.34
C THR A 317 -32.80 -22.46 -5.00
N PRO A 318 -32.37 -23.40 -5.90
CA PRO A 318 -33.32 -24.21 -6.71
C PRO A 318 -34.22 -25.09 -5.86
N VAL A 319 -33.74 -25.55 -4.75
CA VAL A 319 -34.49 -26.40 -3.83
C VAL A 319 -34.38 -25.84 -2.41
N LYS A 320 -35.54 -25.56 -1.83
CA LYS A 320 -35.66 -25.12 -0.44
C LYS A 320 -36.79 -25.85 0.22
N THR A 321 -36.48 -26.82 1.05
CA THR A 321 -37.44 -27.57 1.86
C THR A 321 -37.16 -27.37 3.34
N LYS A 322 -37.95 -27.97 4.21
CA LYS A 322 -37.75 -27.90 5.66
C LYS A 322 -36.41 -28.49 6.10
N ASP A 323 -35.98 -29.55 5.44
CA ASP A 323 -34.81 -30.36 5.85
C ASP A 323 -33.64 -30.26 4.86
N PHE A 324 -33.88 -29.65 3.67
CA PHE A 324 -32.82 -29.55 2.64
C PHE A 324 -32.88 -28.19 1.92
N ASN A 325 -31.73 -27.56 1.82
CA ASN A 325 -31.52 -26.29 1.13
C ASN A 325 -30.31 -26.38 0.20
N TRP A 326 -30.53 -26.18 -1.11
CA TRP A 326 -29.48 -26.20 -2.11
C TRP A 326 -29.24 -24.82 -2.64
N ILE A 327 -28.04 -24.28 -2.43
CA ILE A 327 -27.64 -22.95 -2.86
C ILE A 327 -26.53 -23.06 -3.91
N LEU A 328 -26.73 -22.40 -5.04
CA LEU A 328 -25.75 -22.26 -6.11
C LEU A 328 -25.38 -20.78 -6.23
N SER A 329 -24.09 -20.46 -6.21
CA SER A 329 -23.59 -19.11 -6.39
C SER A 329 -22.52 -19.07 -7.48
N GLY A 330 -22.57 -18.05 -8.32
CA GLY A 330 -21.58 -17.81 -9.36
C GLY A 330 -21.36 -16.32 -9.56
N SER A 331 -20.16 -15.94 -9.99
CA SER A 331 -19.84 -14.58 -10.35
C SER A 331 -19.00 -14.52 -11.61
N LEU A 332 -19.22 -13.48 -12.42
CA LEU A 332 -18.47 -13.17 -13.62
C LEU A 332 -18.08 -11.71 -13.59
N SER A 333 -16.80 -11.42 -13.82
CA SER A 333 -16.28 -10.05 -13.82
C SER A 333 -15.34 -9.81 -15.00
N LYS A 334 -15.30 -8.55 -15.46
CA LYS A 334 -14.33 -8.08 -16.44
C LYS A 334 -13.77 -6.74 -16.01
N VAL A 335 -12.46 -6.60 -16.09
CA VAL A 335 -11.73 -5.37 -15.81
C VAL A 335 -10.91 -5.00 -17.02
N THR A 336 -10.88 -3.71 -17.35
CA THR A 336 -10.00 -3.15 -18.38
C THR A 336 -9.25 -1.99 -17.75
N ASN A 337 -7.93 -2.07 -17.77
CA ASN A 337 -7.03 -1.02 -17.29
C ASN A 337 -6.34 -0.39 -18.48
N THR A 338 -6.35 0.93 -18.54
CA THR A 338 -5.65 1.69 -19.58
C THR A 338 -4.83 2.80 -18.95
N MET A 339 -3.65 3.02 -19.46
CA MET A 339 -2.80 4.14 -19.09
C MET A 339 -2.75 5.12 -20.26
N SER A 340 -3.06 6.39 -20.01
CA SER A 340 -3.16 7.40 -21.06
C SER A 340 -2.02 8.42 -21.05
N THR A 341 -1.06 8.27 -20.13
CA THR A 341 0.16 9.09 -20.08
C THR A 341 1.33 8.18 -19.76
N LEU A 342 2.27 8.10 -20.65
CA LEU A 342 3.46 7.29 -20.51
C LEU A 342 4.56 8.02 -19.73
N PRO A 343 5.45 7.29 -19.03
CA PRO A 343 6.51 7.87 -18.21
C PRO A 343 7.66 8.53 -19.00
N GLY A 344 7.50 8.82 -20.28
CA GLY A 344 8.53 9.47 -21.09
C GLY A 344 9.67 8.53 -21.52
N GLN A 345 9.45 7.24 -21.48
CA GLN A 345 10.33 6.25 -22.10
C GLN A 345 9.92 6.11 -23.57
N GLU A 346 10.77 6.55 -24.46
CA GLU A 346 10.47 6.56 -25.91
C GLU A 346 10.74 5.21 -26.59
N THR A 347 11.54 4.35 -25.98
CA THR A 347 11.94 3.05 -26.52
C THR A 347 11.89 1.96 -25.45
N TYR A 348 11.42 0.79 -25.84
CA TYR A 348 11.41 -0.42 -25.03
C TYR A 348 12.27 -1.48 -25.68
N GLU A 349 13.02 -2.24 -24.87
CA GLU A 349 13.73 -3.42 -25.34
C GLU A 349 12.80 -4.64 -25.34
N LEU A 350 13.18 -5.70 -26.07
CA LEU A 350 12.42 -6.96 -26.09
C LEU A 350 12.29 -7.55 -24.67
N SER A 351 13.32 -7.38 -23.84
CA SER A 351 13.33 -7.79 -22.44
C SER A 351 12.22 -7.15 -21.61
N ASP A 352 11.85 -5.88 -21.87
CA ASP A 352 10.79 -5.18 -21.17
C ASP A 352 9.42 -5.81 -21.43
N PHE A 353 9.19 -6.23 -22.68
CA PHE A 353 7.96 -6.96 -23.04
C PHE A 353 7.92 -8.35 -22.43
N LEU A 354 9.03 -9.07 -22.46
CA LEU A 354 9.11 -10.43 -21.90
C LEU A 354 8.96 -10.45 -20.38
N ASN A 355 9.46 -9.44 -19.70
CA ASN A 355 9.36 -9.29 -18.25
C ASN A 355 8.06 -8.59 -17.79
N GLY A 356 7.21 -8.15 -18.71
CA GLY A 356 5.97 -7.43 -18.41
C GLY A 356 6.20 -6.03 -17.82
N THR A 357 7.37 -5.44 -18.03
CA THR A 357 7.73 -4.08 -17.55
C THR A 357 7.44 -3.00 -18.59
N ALA A 358 7.18 -3.38 -19.85
CA ALA A 358 6.78 -2.44 -20.88
C ALA A 358 5.38 -1.88 -20.61
N VAL A 359 5.28 -0.54 -20.53
CA VAL A 359 4.02 0.16 -20.39
C VAL A 359 3.72 0.88 -21.69
N VAL A 360 2.68 0.45 -22.37
CA VAL A 360 2.25 1.04 -23.64
C VAL A 360 0.92 1.77 -23.47
N GLU A 361 0.73 2.85 -24.23
CA GLU A 361 -0.54 3.56 -24.27
C GLU A 361 -1.60 2.68 -24.95
N GLY A 362 -2.75 2.47 -24.27
CA GLY A 362 -3.83 1.60 -24.77
C GLY A 362 -5.22 2.10 -24.40
#